data_3339e9dc0a700c880f0d9a987dd560cc
#
_entry.id   3339e9dc0a700c880f0d9a987dd560cc
#
_cell.length_a   1.000
_cell.length_b   1.000
_cell.length_c   1.000
_cell.angle_alpha   90.00
_cell.angle_beta   90.00
_cell.angle_gamma   90.00
#
_symmetry.space_group_name_H-M   'P 1'
#
loop_
_entity.id
_entity.type
_entity.pdbx_description
1 polymer ?
#
loop_
_entity_poly.entity_id
_entity_poly.type
_entity_poly.pdbx_seq_one_letter_code
_entity_poly.pdbx_strand_id
1 'polypeptide(L)'
;MNETVADLIDLDDVLLDQRNRPLRDLRISLTDKCNFRCPYCMPKEIFKAGYKFLDQQAILSASEIIRLTLIFKDLGINKIRLTGGEPTLRNDLLTIISELAKIPELEIAMTTNGTRLEELAVPLREAGLNRITVSLDAVDTATFEKMNDVAVPLEKVLAGLESARKAGFSPIKINTVVRKNWNDKTIVQLINHFRNTGDIVRFI
;
A
#
# COMPACT_ATOMS: atom_id res chain seq x y z
N MET A 1 6.45 40.75 -16.25
CA MET A 1 7.13 40.03 -15.15
C MET A 1 6.10 39.08 -14.63
N ASN A 2 6.18 37.82 -15.00
CA ASN A 2 5.27 36.80 -14.51
C ASN A 2 5.95 36.12 -13.32
N GLU A 3 5.59 36.51 -12.12
CA GLU A 3 5.91 35.72 -10.93
C GLU A 3 5.14 34.40 -11.04
N THR A 4 5.86 33.32 -11.08
CA THR A 4 5.28 31.98 -11.07
C THR A 4 4.84 31.64 -9.64
N VAL A 5 3.71 30.93 -9.49
CA VAL A 5 3.15 30.49 -8.20
C VAL A 5 4.17 29.71 -7.34
N ALA A 6 5.29 29.30 -7.92
CA ALA A 6 6.42 28.65 -7.23
C ALA A 6 7.23 29.60 -6.32
N ASP A 7 7.12 30.92 -6.51
CA ASP A 7 7.90 31.92 -5.77
C ASP A 7 7.22 32.40 -4.47
N LEU A 8 6.04 31.86 -4.16
CA LEU A 8 5.23 32.26 -2.99
C LEU A 8 5.22 31.24 -1.84
N ILE A 9 6.00 30.16 -1.91
CA ILE A 9 6.18 29.29 -0.75
C ILE A 9 7.32 29.88 0.08
N ASP A 10 6.95 30.53 1.17
CA ASP A 10 7.90 30.96 2.18
C ASP A 10 8.56 29.70 2.76
N LEU A 11 9.84 29.51 2.45
CA LEU A 11 10.60 28.33 2.88
C LEU A 11 10.78 28.26 4.41
N ASP A 12 10.46 29.35 5.11
CA ASP A 12 10.53 29.43 6.57
C ASP A 12 9.37 28.69 7.26
N ASP A 13 8.27 28.36 6.54
CA ASP A 13 7.12 27.60 7.06
C ASP A 13 7.18 26.08 6.81
N VAL A 14 8.19 25.59 6.11
CA VAL A 14 8.31 24.16 5.80
C VAL A 14 8.91 23.39 6.98
N LEU A 15 8.15 22.46 7.55
CA LEU A 15 8.65 21.57 8.61
C LEU A 15 9.79 20.68 8.09
N LEU A 16 11.00 20.90 8.59
CA LEU A 16 12.21 20.18 8.21
C LEU A 16 12.69 19.27 9.35
N ASP A 17 13.23 18.12 9.03
CA ASP A 17 13.97 17.30 9.98
C ASP A 17 15.42 17.82 10.20
N GLN A 18 16.17 17.17 11.10
CA GLN A 18 17.57 17.52 11.38
C GLN A 18 18.52 17.41 10.17
N ARG A 19 18.06 16.86 9.04
CA ARG A 19 18.81 16.73 7.78
C ARG A 19 18.25 17.63 6.68
N ASN A 20 17.47 18.63 7.03
CA ASN A 20 16.80 19.57 6.12
C ASN A 20 15.88 18.87 5.10
N ARG A 21 15.25 17.76 5.48
CA ARG A 21 14.27 17.08 4.63
C ARG A 21 12.85 17.49 5.02
N PRO A 22 12.03 17.95 4.06
CA PRO A 22 10.65 18.33 4.35
C PRO A 22 9.78 17.10 4.63
N LEU A 23 8.77 17.28 5.48
CA LEU A 23 7.72 16.30 5.71
C LEU A 23 6.82 16.24 4.46
N ARG A 24 6.81 15.09 3.75
CA ARG A 24 6.05 14.93 2.50
C ARG A 24 5.10 13.74 2.48
N ASP A 25 5.46 12.67 3.16
CA ASP A 25 4.72 11.41 3.14
C ASP A 25 4.20 11.06 4.54
N LEU A 26 2.92 10.73 4.65
CA LEU A 26 2.31 10.14 5.85
C LEU A 26 1.94 8.69 5.57
N ARG A 27 2.29 7.79 6.47
CA ARG A 27 1.88 6.38 6.39
C ARG A 27 0.92 6.06 7.53
N ILE A 28 -0.28 5.58 7.19
CA ILE A 28 -1.29 5.17 8.15
C ILE A 28 -1.58 3.67 8.03
N SER A 29 -1.49 2.95 9.15
CA SER A 29 -1.97 1.58 9.28
C SER A 29 -3.47 1.58 9.58
N LEU A 30 -4.29 1.04 8.69
CA LEU A 30 -5.74 1.05 8.79
C LEU A 30 -6.29 -0.07 9.67
N THR A 31 -5.54 -1.16 9.81
CA THR A 31 -5.92 -2.35 10.57
C THR A 31 -4.68 -3.19 10.87
N ASP A 32 -4.73 -3.95 11.95
CA ASP A 32 -3.74 -4.97 12.30
C ASP A 32 -4.08 -6.35 11.73
N LYS A 33 -5.28 -6.54 11.13
CA LYS A 33 -5.73 -7.80 10.54
C LYS A 33 -5.10 -8.02 9.17
N CYS A 34 -4.66 -9.24 8.89
CA CYS A 34 -4.18 -9.66 7.59
C CYS A 34 -4.67 -11.09 7.30
N ASN A 35 -4.92 -11.39 6.03
CA ASN A 35 -5.25 -12.73 5.55
C ASN A 35 -4.02 -13.56 5.15
N PHE A 36 -2.81 -12.98 5.18
CA PHE A 36 -1.54 -13.69 5.05
C PHE A 36 -0.90 -13.96 6.41
N ARG A 37 0.04 -14.93 6.44
CA ARG A 37 0.83 -15.29 7.62
C ARG A 37 2.32 -15.36 7.26
N CYS A 38 2.78 -14.35 6.51
CA CYS A 38 4.18 -14.28 6.09
C CYS A 38 5.12 -14.44 7.29
N PRO A 39 6.04 -15.42 7.28
CA PRO A 39 6.87 -15.76 8.43
C PRO A 39 7.78 -14.62 8.91
N TYR A 40 8.04 -13.65 8.05
CA TYR A 40 8.84 -12.47 8.39
C TYR A 40 8.01 -11.28 8.92
N CYS A 41 6.66 -11.36 8.87
CA CYS A 41 5.76 -10.26 9.24
C CYS A 41 4.74 -10.69 10.32
N MET A 42 3.96 -11.73 10.05
CA MET A 42 2.87 -12.23 10.91
C MET A 42 2.93 -13.76 11.03
N PRO A 43 4.01 -14.33 11.61
CA PRO A 43 4.20 -15.78 11.69
C PRO A 43 3.07 -16.49 12.44
N LYS A 44 2.67 -17.66 11.95
CA LYS A 44 1.57 -18.49 12.53
C LYS A 44 1.76 -18.87 13.98
N GLU A 45 3.00 -18.94 14.44
CA GLU A 45 3.34 -19.26 15.82
C GLU A 45 2.83 -18.19 16.80
N ILE A 46 2.83 -16.92 16.36
CA ILE A 46 2.34 -15.77 17.13
C ILE A 46 0.88 -15.49 16.78
N PHE A 47 0.58 -15.37 15.49
CA PHE A 47 -0.75 -14.99 14.96
C PHE A 47 -1.60 -16.23 14.65
N LYS A 48 -1.66 -17.17 15.57
CA LYS A 48 -2.40 -18.43 15.47
C LYS A 48 -3.91 -18.23 15.54
N ALA A 49 -4.66 -19.29 15.29
CA ALA A 49 -6.11 -19.31 15.50
C ALA A 49 -6.44 -18.87 16.94
N GLY A 50 -7.36 -17.90 17.08
CA GLY A 50 -7.71 -17.30 18.36
C GLY A 50 -6.83 -16.12 18.80
N TYR A 51 -5.84 -15.69 17.98
CA TYR A 51 -5.14 -14.44 18.25
C TYR A 51 -6.13 -13.26 18.27
N LYS A 52 -6.07 -12.44 19.30
CA LYS A 52 -6.94 -11.27 19.47
C LYS A 52 -6.33 -10.06 18.77
N PHE A 53 -6.84 -9.78 17.58
CA PHE A 53 -6.59 -8.51 16.90
C PHE A 53 -7.33 -7.38 17.61
N LEU A 54 -6.94 -6.14 17.31
CA LEU A 54 -7.60 -4.97 17.88
C LEU A 54 -9.10 -4.96 17.53
N ASP A 55 -9.90 -4.56 18.49
CA ASP A 55 -11.31 -4.28 18.26
C ASP A 55 -11.48 -3.01 17.41
N GLN A 56 -12.61 -2.88 16.72
CA GLN A 56 -12.88 -1.76 15.84
C GLN A 56 -12.80 -0.40 16.56
N GLN A 57 -13.09 -0.37 17.86
CA GLN A 57 -13.00 0.84 18.69
C GLN A 57 -11.55 1.23 19.06
N ALA A 58 -10.61 0.29 18.92
CA ALA A 58 -9.19 0.52 19.22
C ALA A 58 -8.36 0.92 18.00
N ILE A 59 -8.96 0.92 16.80
CA ILE A 59 -8.34 1.42 15.56
C ILE A 59 -8.94 2.78 15.20
N LEU A 60 -8.17 3.60 14.49
CA LEU A 60 -8.64 4.91 14.04
C LEU A 60 -9.92 4.78 13.20
N SER A 61 -10.93 5.56 13.53
CA SER A 61 -12.14 5.72 12.71
C SER A 61 -11.83 6.46 11.41
N ALA A 62 -12.73 6.41 10.43
CA ALA A 62 -12.59 7.17 9.18
C ALA A 62 -12.43 8.67 9.46
N SER A 63 -13.24 9.24 10.37
CA SER A 63 -13.18 10.66 10.73
C SER A 63 -11.86 11.05 11.38
N GLU A 64 -11.28 10.19 12.23
CA GLU A 64 -9.98 10.44 12.84
C GLU A 64 -8.84 10.39 11.81
N ILE A 65 -8.91 9.44 10.85
CA ILE A 65 -7.93 9.35 9.75
C ILE A 65 -7.96 10.63 8.91
N ILE A 66 -9.16 11.12 8.56
CA ILE A 66 -9.32 12.35 7.77
C ILE A 66 -8.80 13.54 8.56
N ARG A 67 -9.19 13.66 9.84
CA ARG A 67 -8.71 14.75 10.72
C ARG A 67 -7.18 14.75 10.83
N LEU A 68 -6.56 13.59 11.07
CA LEU A 68 -5.10 13.49 11.12
C LEU A 68 -4.47 13.89 9.78
N THR A 69 -5.04 13.44 8.67
CA THR A 69 -4.52 13.78 7.33
C THR A 69 -4.58 15.28 7.10
N LEU A 70 -5.64 15.99 7.49
CA LEU A 70 -5.74 17.44 7.38
C LEU A 70 -4.67 18.15 8.21
N ILE A 71 -4.47 17.75 9.48
CA ILE A 71 -3.41 18.28 10.33
C ILE A 71 -2.03 18.10 9.68
N PHE A 72 -1.74 16.91 9.16
CA PHE A 72 -0.47 16.66 8.48
C PHE A 72 -0.36 17.36 7.12
N LYS A 73 -1.49 17.62 6.44
CA LYS A 73 -1.52 18.44 5.21
C LYS A 73 -1.05 19.86 5.50
N ASP A 74 -1.55 20.45 6.60
CA ASP A 74 -1.11 21.78 7.06
C ASP A 74 0.38 21.81 7.45
N LEU A 75 0.95 20.64 7.82
CA LEU A 75 2.38 20.47 8.10
C LEU A 75 3.22 20.16 6.84
N GLY A 76 2.61 20.13 5.65
CA GLY A 76 3.32 20.04 4.37
C GLY A 76 3.30 18.69 3.67
N ILE A 77 2.54 17.67 4.14
CA ILE A 77 2.42 16.43 3.36
C ILE A 77 1.61 16.68 2.09
N ASN A 78 2.04 16.02 1.03
CA ASN A 78 1.31 15.96 -0.24
C ASN A 78 0.98 14.50 -0.63
N LYS A 79 1.31 13.55 0.24
CA LYS A 79 1.08 12.14 0.00
C LYS A 79 0.71 11.39 1.26
N ILE A 80 -0.28 10.51 1.12
CA ILE A 80 -0.65 9.54 2.14
C ILE A 80 -0.49 8.12 1.59
N ARG A 81 0.00 7.22 2.45
CA ARG A 81 0.09 5.79 2.13
C ARG A 81 -0.74 4.99 3.11
N LEU A 82 -1.80 4.39 2.61
CA LEU A 82 -2.65 3.49 3.36
C LEU A 82 -2.03 2.09 3.39
N THR A 83 -1.87 1.56 4.59
CA THR A 83 -1.29 0.23 4.85
C THR A 83 -2.04 -0.44 6.01
N GLY A 84 -1.40 -1.38 6.69
CA GLY A 84 -1.89 -2.06 7.88
C GLY A 84 -1.33 -3.46 7.95
N GLY A 85 -2.13 -4.40 8.43
CA GLY A 85 -2.00 -5.80 8.04
C GLY A 85 -2.34 -5.89 6.55
N GLU A 86 -3.63 -6.04 6.23
CA GLU A 86 -4.11 -5.92 4.85
C GLU A 86 -5.25 -4.89 4.79
N PRO A 87 -5.04 -3.72 4.18
CA PRO A 87 -6.01 -2.62 4.18
C PRO A 87 -7.33 -2.98 3.50
N THR A 88 -7.32 -3.88 2.52
CA THR A 88 -8.54 -4.31 1.81
C THR A 88 -9.50 -5.14 2.67
N LEU A 89 -9.09 -5.54 3.87
CA LEU A 89 -9.96 -6.20 4.85
C LEU A 89 -10.80 -5.20 5.66
N ARG A 90 -10.52 -3.92 5.56
CA ARG A 90 -11.26 -2.88 6.26
C ARG A 90 -12.54 -2.53 5.51
N ASN A 91 -13.69 -2.63 6.17
CA ASN A 91 -15.00 -2.50 5.52
C ASN A 91 -15.29 -1.09 5.00
N ASP A 92 -14.80 -0.05 5.69
CA ASP A 92 -15.00 1.38 5.32
C ASP A 92 -13.84 1.94 4.48
N LEU A 93 -12.99 1.07 3.89
CA LEU A 93 -11.82 1.49 3.08
C LEU A 93 -12.20 2.45 1.95
N LEU A 94 -13.24 2.14 1.17
CA LEU A 94 -13.67 2.98 0.05
C LEU A 94 -14.17 4.34 0.53
N THR A 95 -14.89 4.39 1.65
CA THR A 95 -15.32 5.65 2.28
C THR A 95 -14.12 6.49 2.70
N ILE A 96 -13.12 5.88 3.35
CA ILE A 96 -11.89 6.58 3.74
C ILE A 96 -11.21 7.18 2.52
N ILE A 97 -11.02 6.40 1.45
CA ILE A 97 -10.36 6.86 0.23
C ILE A 97 -11.14 7.99 -0.42
N SER A 98 -12.48 7.87 -0.53
CA SER A 98 -13.32 8.91 -1.15
C SER A 98 -13.31 10.23 -0.38
N GLU A 99 -13.26 10.18 0.95
CA GLU A 99 -13.14 11.39 1.76
C GLU A 99 -11.73 12.01 1.66
N LEU A 100 -10.68 11.19 1.67
CA LEU A 100 -9.30 11.67 1.46
C LEU A 100 -9.11 12.29 0.07
N ALA A 101 -9.77 11.75 -0.95
CA ALA A 101 -9.69 12.25 -2.33
C ALA A 101 -10.29 13.66 -2.51
N LYS A 102 -11.10 14.14 -1.55
CA LYS A 102 -11.61 15.50 -1.53
C LYS A 102 -10.57 16.54 -1.07
N ILE A 103 -9.46 16.09 -0.46
CA ILE A 103 -8.39 16.97 0.00
C ILE A 103 -7.54 17.39 -1.20
N PRO A 104 -7.45 18.70 -1.50
CA PRO A 104 -6.71 19.17 -2.67
C PRO A 104 -5.23 18.76 -2.62
N GLU A 105 -4.67 18.42 -3.78
CA GLU A 105 -3.24 18.11 -3.95
C GLU A 105 -2.70 17.01 -3.03
N LEU A 106 -3.54 16.05 -2.66
CA LEU A 106 -3.15 14.88 -1.87
C LEU A 106 -3.07 13.64 -2.74
N GLU A 107 -1.87 13.09 -2.92
CA GLU A 107 -1.68 11.78 -3.56
C GLU A 107 -2.01 10.65 -2.56
N ILE A 108 -2.96 9.79 -2.90
CA ILE A 108 -3.35 8.64 -2.10
C ILE A 108 -2.76 7.37 -2.70
N ALA A 109 -1.86 6.74 -1.97
CA ALA A 109 -1.25 5.46 -2.34
C ALA A 109 -1.69 4.36 -1.36
N MET A 110 -1.81 3.13 -1.82
CA MET A 110 -2.10 1.97 -0.97
C MET A 110 -1.10 0.85 -1.21
N THR A 111 -0.73 0.14 -0.14
CA THR A 111 0.04 -1.09 -0.21
C THR A 111 -0.83 -2.26 0.21
N THR A 112 -0.95 -3.29 -0.62
CA THR A 112 -1.81 -4.45 -0.44
C THR A 112 -1.10 -5.74 -0.84
N ASN A 113 -1.54 -6.88 -0.33
CA ASN A 113 -1.11 -8.19 -0.80
C ASN A 113 -1.79 -8.63 -2.11
N GLY A 114 -2.72 -7.83 -2.64
CA GLY A 114 -3.35 -8.03 -3.94
C GLY A 114 -4.49 -9.05 -4.00
N THR A 115 -4.76 -9.80 -2.93
CA THR A 115 -5.74 -10.91 -2.96
C THR A 115 -7.19 -10.48 -3.23
N ARG A 116 -7.51 -9.21 -3.02
CA ARG A 116 -8.85 -8.64 -3.25
C ARG A 116 -8.89 -7.61 -4.40
N LEU A 117 -7.80 -7.44 -5.14
CA LEU A 117 -7.78 -6.46 -6.22
C LEU A 117 -8.66 -6.84 -7.41
N GLU A 118 -8.93 -8.13 -7.63
CA GLU A 118 -9.84 -8.57 -8.71
C GLU A 118 -11.24 -7.94 -8.54
N GLU A 119 -11.73 -7.85 -7.31
CA GLU A 119 -13.04 -7.28 -6.98
C GLU A 119 -12.98 -5.77 -6.67
N LEU A 120 -11.85 -5.27 -6.16
CA LEU A 120 -11.75 -3.92 -5.61
C LEU A 120 -11.02 -2.91 -6.50
N ALA A 121 -10.33 -3.33 -7.56
CA ALA A 121 -9.51 -2.42 -8.36
C ALA A 121 -10.33 -1.26 -8.94
N VAL A 122 -11.46 -1.53 -9.55
CA VAL A 122 -12.35 -0.49 -10.12
C VAL A 122 -12.93 0.39 -9.02
N PRO A 123 -13.59 -0.16 -7.95
CA PRO A 123 -14.08 0.66 -6.84
C PRO A 123 -13.01 1.54 -6.16
N LEU A 124 -11.78 1.03 -5.99
CA LEU A 124 -10.67 1.80 -5.43
C LEU A 124 -10.28 2.98 -6.34
N ARG A 125 -10.26 2.76 -7.65
CA ARG A 125 -9.96 3.83 -8.63
C ARG A 125 -11.04 4.89 -8.63
N GLU A 126 -12.30 4.49 -8.66
CA GLU A 126 -13.48 5.38 -8.61
C GLU A 126 -13.54 6.17 -7.30
N ALA A 127 -13.15 5.56 -6.18
CA ALA A 127 -13.05 6.26 -4.89
C ALA A 127 -11.91 7.31 -4.86
N GLY A 128 -11.01 7.35 -5.86
CA GLY A 128 -9.95 8.35 -5.95
C GLY A 128 -8.56 7.86 -5.53
N LEU A 129 -8.35 6.55 -5.36
CA LEU A 129 -7.00 6.02 -5.14
C LEU A 129 -6.11 6.31 -6.34
N ASN A 130 -4.95 6.93 -6.11
CA ASN A 130 -4.04 7.31 -7.19
C ASN A 130 -3.07 6.19 -7.54
N ARG A 131 -2.52 5.48 -6.55
CA ARG A 131 -1.45 4.49 -6.76
C ARG A 131 -1.60 3.24 -5.92
N ILE A 132 -1.25 2.10 -6.53
CA ILE A 132 -1.19 0.80 -5.84
C ILE A 132 0.24 0.29 -5.80
N THR A 133 0.62 -0.25 -4.66
CA THR A 133 1.79 -1.10 -4.49
C THR A 133 1.31 -2.49 -4.08
N VAL A 134 1.70 -3.53 -4.79
CA VAL A 134 1.37 -4.92 -4.46
C VAL A 134 2.60 -5.60 -3.86
N SER A 135 2.43 -6.24 -2.71
CA SER A 135 3.46 -7.08 -2.10
C SER A 135 3.38 -8.47 -2.73
N LEU A 136 4.42 -8.86 -3.48
CA LEU A 136 4.51 -10.14 -4.18
C LEU A 136 5.95 -10.64 -4.15
N ASP A 137 6.21 -11.71 -3.41
CA ASP A 137 7.56 -12.19 -3.12
C ASP A 137 8.06 -13.26 -4.10
N ALA A 138 7.15 -13.84 -4.90
CA ALA A 138 7.48 -14.83 -5.93
C ALA A 138 6.36 -14.93 -6.98
N VAL A 139 6.71 -15.44 -8.16
CA VAL A 139 5.78 -15.71 -9.27
C VAL A 139 5.75 -17.22 -9.64
N ASP A 140 6.26 -18.06 -8.77
CA ASP A 140 6.04 -19.50 -8.77
C ASP A 140 5.27 -19.90 -7.51
N THR A 141 4.34 -20.83 -7.66
CA THR A 141 3.38 -21.21 -6.61
C THR A 141 4.07 -21.73 -5.35
N ALA A 142 5.09 -22.57 -5.49
CA ALA A 142 5.75 -23.19 -4.34
C ALA A 142 6.48 -22.16 -3.47
N THR A 143 7.21 -21.21 -4.09
CA THR A 143 7.89 -20.14 -3.36
C THR A 143 6.88 -19.14 -2.80
N PHE A 144 5.81 -18.81 -3.56
CA PHE A 144 4.76 -17.91 -3.10
C PHE A 144 4.06 -18.45 -1.86
N GLU A 145 3.63 -19.72 -1.85
CA GLU A 145 3.01 -20.37 -0.69
C GLU A 145 3.94 -20.40 0.51
N LYS A 146 5.22 -20.70 0.30
CA LYS A 146 6.24 -20.68 1.34
C LYS A 146 6.42 -19.30 1.96
N MET A 147 6.37 -18.24 1.16
CA MET A 147 6.56 -16.86 1.62
C MET A 147 5.34 -16.29 2.32
N ASN A 148 4.14 -16.71 1.96
CA ASN A 148 2.89 -16.19 2.52
C ASN A 148 2.33 -17.07 3.63
N ASP A 149 2.70 -18.35 3.66
CA ASP A 149 2.28 -19.38 4.61
C ASP A 149 0.75 -19.48 4.76
N VAL A 150 0.04 -19.39 3.63
CA VAL A 150 -1.43 -19.53 3.56
C VAL A 150 -1.82 -20.22 2.25
N ALA A 151 -2.96 -20.89 2.24
CA ALA A 151 -3.52 -21.57 1.05
C ALA A 151 -4.28 -20.59 0.14
N VAL A 152 -3.64 -19.48 -0.24
CA VAL A 152 -4.18 -18.53 -1.22
C VAL A 152 -3.47 -18.77 -2.55
N PRO A 153 -4.19 -19.04 -3.65
CA PRO A 153 -3.57 -19.25 -4.95
C PRO A 153 -2.83 -18.01 -5.45
N LEU A 154 -1.63 -18.20 -6.03
CA LEU A 154 -0.86 -17.14 -6.67
C LEU A 154 -1.67 -16.44 -7.77
N GLU A 155 -2.44 -17.23 -8.53
CA GLU A 155 -3.28 -16.78 -9.64
C GLU A 155 -4.26 -15.70 -9.22
N LYS A 156 -4.74 -15.74 -7.97
CA LYS A 156 -5.64 -14.70 -7.42
C LYS A 156 -4.95 -13.34 -7.32
N VAL A 157 -3.68 -13.32 -6.93
CA VAL A 157 -2.90 -12.08 -6.87
C VAL A 157 -2.55 -11.58 -8.28
N LEU A 158 -2.20 -12.49 -9.18
CA LEU A 158 -1.91 -12.13 -10.58
C LEU A 158 -3.16 -11.61 -11.31
N ALA A 159 -4.32 -12.23 -11.12
CA ALA A 159 -5.60 -11.72 -11.62
C ALA A 159 -5.94 -10.34 -11.04
N GLY A 160 -5.67 -10.14 -9.75
CA GLY A 160 -5.80 -8.83 -9.11
C GLY A 160 -4.91 -7.75 -9.70
N LEU A 161 -3.67 -8.07 -10.05
CA LEU A 161 -2.76 -7.17 -10.76
C LEU A 161 -3.29 -6.78 -12.15
N GLU A 162 -3.80 -7.76 -12.89
CA GLU A 162 -4.40 -7.51 -14.20
C GLU A 162 -5.64 -6.62 -14.10
N SER A 163 -6.50 -6.87 -13.10
CA SER A 163 -7.67 -6.03 -12.83
C SER A 163 -7.27 -4.60 -12.45
N ALA A 164 -6.20 -4.43 -11.68
CA ALA A 164 -5.67 -3.12 -11.33
C ALA A 164 -5.14 -2.36 -12.56
N ARG A 165 -4.45 -3.03 -13.48
CA ARG A 165 -4.02 -2.41 -14.75
C ARG A 165 -5.23 -1.98 -15.59
N LYS A 166 -6.24 -2.84 -15.74
CA LYS A 166 -7.49 -2.53 -16.45
C LYS A 166 -8.26 -1.36 -15.83
N ALA A 167 -8.21 -1.22 -14.51
CA ALA A 167 -8.78 -0.07 -13.79
C ALA A 167 -7.95 1.23 -13.93
N GLY A 168 -6.84 1.20 -14.66
CA GLY A 168 -6.02 2.39 -14.95
C GLY A 168 -4.96 2.71 -13.90
N PHE A 169 -4.59 1.74 -13.04
CA PHE A 169 -3.41 1.89 -12.20
C PHE A 169 -2.14 1.55 -12.98
N SER A 170 -1.35 2.58 -13.32
CA SER A 170 -0.08 2.42 -14.05
C SER A 170 0.88 3.57 -13.71
N PRO A 171 2.15 3.30 -13.39
CA PRO A 171 2.70 1.98 -13.10
C PRO A 171 2.25 1.42 -11.75
N ILE A 172 2.10 0.09 -11.65
CA ILE A 172 1.94 -0.59 -10.37
C ILE A 172 3.33 -0.88 -9.79
N LYS A 173 3.53 -0.64 -8.49
CA LYS A 173 4.76 -1.05 -7.81
C LYS A 173 4.61 -2.45 -7.25
N ILE A 174 5.59 -3.31 -7.51
CA ILE A 174 5.67 -4.65 -6.96
C ILE A 174 6.79 -4.65 -5.92
N ASN A 175 6.43 -4.72 -4.64
CA ASN A 175 7.39 -4.84 -3.56
C ASN A 175 7.65 -6.33 -3.27
N THR A 176 8.91 -6.71 -3.27
CA THR A 176 9.37 -8.08 -3.02
C THR A 176 10.38 -8.09 -1.89
N VAL A 177 10.04 -8.74 -0.78
CA VAL A 177 10.98 -9.01 0.30
C VAL A 177 11.88 -10.17 -0.12
N VAL A 178 13.21 -9.93 -0.14
CA VAL A 178 14.17 -10.97 -0.51
C VAL A 178 14.74 -11.63 0.74
N ARG A 179 14.54 -12.94 0.86
CA ARG A 179 15.06 -13.75 1.94
C ARG A 179 16.00 -14.82 1.43
N LYS A 180 17.22 -14.83 1.93
CA LYS A 180 18.24 -15.85 1.59
C LYS A 180 17.73 -17.26 1.90
N ASN A 181 17.89 -18.17 0.97
CA ASN A 181 17.42 -19.58 1.01
C ASN A 181 15.88 -19.74 0.99
N TRP A 182 15.13 -18.68 0.73
CA TRP A 182 13.68 -18.72 0.60
C TRP A 182 13.23 -18.43 -0.84
N ASN A 183 13.42 -17.18 -1.30
CA ASN A 183 13.04 -16.73 -2.64
C ASN A 183 14.19 -16.08 -3.42
N ASP A 184 15.40 -16.03 -2.88
CA ASP A 184 16.58 -15.43 -3.51
C ASP A 184 16.94 -16.07 -4.87
N LYS A 185 16.59 -17.34 -5.08
CA LYS A 185 16.83 -18.04 -6.35
C LYS A 185 15.78 -17.75 -7.43
N THR A 186 14.62 -17.19 -7.06
CA THR A 186 13.50 -16.92 -7.98
C THR A 186 13.41 -15.45 -8.43
N ILE A 187 14.35 -14.60 -7.99
CA ILE A 187 14.38 -13.15 -8.30
C ILE A 187 14.41 -12.91 -9.82
N VAL A 188 15.23 -13.65 -10.56
CA VAL A 188 15.35 -13.51 -12.03
C VAL A 188 14.03 -13.86 -12.71
N GLN A 189 13.34 -14.90 -12.23
CA GLN A 189 12.03 -15.30 -12.74
C GLN A 189 11.00 -14.18 -12.51
N LEU A 190 10.99 -13.57 -11.32
CA LEU A 190 10.11 -12.47 -10.99
C LEU A 190 10.40 -11.23 -11.87
N ILE A 191 11.67 -10.85 -12.06
CA ILE A 191 12.05 -9.76 -12.96
C ILE A 191 11.57 -10.03 -14.39
N ASN A 192 11.76 -11.26 -14.90
CA ASN A 192 11.35 -11.62 -16.26
C ASN A 192 9.81 -11.60 -16.41
N HIS A 193 9.06 -11.97 -15.38
CA HIS A 193 7.60 -11.94 -15.38
C HIS A 193 7.08 -10.50 -15.57
N PHE A 194 7.70 -9.51 -14.92
CA PHE A 194 7.30 -8.10 -15.00
C PHE A 194 8.04 -7.31 -16.09
N ARG A 195 8.95 -7.95 -16.85
CA ARG A 195 9.65 -7.28 -17.95
C ARG A 195 8.64 -6.80 -19.01
N ASN A 196 8.75 -5.55 -19.43
CA ASN A 196 7.90 -4.92 -20.46
C ASN A 196 6.41 -4.77 -20.05
N THR A 197 6.03 -4.96 -18.78
CA THR A 197 4.66 -4.71 -18.31
C THR A 197 4.40 -3.23 -18.00
N GLY A 198 5.44 -2.42 -17.88
CA GLY A 198 5.36 -1.04 -17.37
C GLY A 198 5.34 -0.94 -15.85
N ASP A 199 5.30 -2.05 -15.13
CA ASP A 199 5.32 -2.09 -13.66
C ASP A 199 6.74 -1.90 -13.11
N ILE A 200 6.83 -1.51 -11.85
CA ILE A 200 8.10 -1.23 -11.17
C ILE A 200 8.35 -2.29 -10.10
N VAL A 201 9.27 -3.20 -10.35
CA VAL A 201 9.71 -4.18 -9.32
C VAL A 201 10.71 -3.50 -8.39
N ARG A 202 10.47 -3.66 -7.08
CA ARG A 202 11.29 -3.11 -6.02
C ARG A 202 11.63 -4.20 -5.00
N PHE A 203 12.91 -4.48 -4.85
CA PHE A 203 13.42 -5.40 -3.84
C PHE A 203 13.65 -4.66 -2.50
N ILE A 204 13.32 -5.35 -1.39
CA ILE A 204 13.40 -4.84 -0.03
C ILE A 204 14.22 -5.80 0.82
#